data_607058a5b5434bd9d7f37344331cbe4d
#
_entry.id   607058a5b5434bd9d7f37344331cbe4d
#
_cell.length_a   1.000
_cell.length_b   1.000
_cell.length_c   1.000
_cell.angle_alpha   90.00
_cell.angle_beta   90.00
_cell.angle_gamma   90.00
#
_symmetry.space_group_name_H-M   'P 1'
#
loop_
_entity.id
_entity.type
_entity.pdbx_description
1 polymer ?
#
loop_
_entity_poly.entity_id
_entity_poly.type
_entity_poly.pdbx_seq_one_letter_code
_entity_poly.pdbx_strand_id
1 'polypeptide(L)'
;KNTFNVEVGYSDHTRGIEIPIAAVAMGATIIEKHFTLDRNMEGPDHKASLEVNELKQMIMSIRNVEKALGNGEKKPADIEISNMEIARKSIVAKKNIKKGDILSEENITTKRPGNGINPMLWTSVLGTRAKRNFEEDELIEI
;
A
#
# COMPACT_ATOMS: atom_id res chain seq x y z
N LYS A 1 0.46 -23.16 -12.42
CA LYS A 1 0.60 -23.10 -10.95
C LYS A 1 -0.60 -23.80 -10.29
N ASN A 2 -1.80 -23.28 -10.45
CA ASN A 2 -3.00 -23.76 -9.73
C ASN A 2 -3.40 -25.19 -10.08
N THR A 3 -3.27 -25.61 -11.34
CA THR A 3 -3.67 -26.95 -11.83
C THR A 3 -2.83 -28.08 -11.23
N PHE A 4 -1.53 -27.85 -11.07
CA PHE A 4 -0.57 -28.86 -10.63
C PHE A 4 -0.01 -28.59 -9.23
N ASN A 5 -0.34 -27.47 -8.60
CA ASN A 5 0.16 -27.01 -7.31
C ASN A 5 1.70 -27.02 -7.23
N VAL A 6 2.34 -26.47 -8.27
CA VAL A 6 3.81 -26.35 -8.37
C VAL A 6 4.23 -24.92 -8.59
N GLU A 7 5.49 -24.60 -8.28
CA GLU A 7 6.10 -23.34 -8.70
C GLU A 7 6.25 -23.32 -10.23
N VAL A 8 6.06 -22.14 -10.82
CA VAL A 8 6.09 -21.95 -12.28
C VAL A 8 7.10 -20.87 -12.61
N GLY A 9 7.95 -21.17 -13.58
CA GLY A 9 8.87 -20.23 -14.18
C GLY A 9 8.43 -19.79 -15.56
N TYR A 10 9.24 -18.94 -16.17
CA TYR A 10 9.06 -18.47 -17.54
C TYR A 10 10.39 -18.51 -18.29
N SER A 11 10.40 -19.21 -19.42
CA SER A 11 11.52 -19.24 -20.36
C SER A 11 11.30 -18.15 -21.40
N ASP A 12 12.13 -17.10 -21.35
CA ASP A 12 11.95 -15.89 -22.14
C ASP A 12 12.97 -15.80 -23.29
N HIS A 13 12.46 -15.73 -24.51
CA HIS A 13 13.22 -15.57 -25.74
C HIS A 13 13.01 -14.19 -26.40
N THR A 14 12.35 -13.25 -25.71
CA THR A 14 12.15 -11.89 -26.21
C THR A 14 13.41 -11.04 -26.00
N ARG A 15 13.51 -9.92 -26.72
CA ARG A 15 14.55 -8.92 -26.48
C ARG A 15 14.18 -8.06 -25.26
N GLY A 16 15.20 -7.50 -24.61
CA GLY A 16 15.01 -6.59 -23.47
C GLY A 16 14.70 -7.30 -22.17
N ILE A 17 14.27 -6.53 -21.18
CA ILE A 17 14.10 -6.98 -19.79
C ILE A 17 12.64 -6.88 -19.29
N GLU A 18 11.76 -6.31 -20.09
CA GLU A 18 10.39 -5.99 -19.70
C GLU A 18 9.54 -7.24 -19.45
N ILE A 19 9.68 -8.23 -20.33
CA ILE A 19 8.86 -9.46 -20.25
C ILE A 19 9.21 -10.31 -19.02
N PRO A 20 10.47 -10.58 -18.70
CA PRO A 20 10.79 -11.30 -17.46
C PRO A 20 10.38 -10.55 -16.20
N ILE A 21 10.47 -9.21 -16.18
CA ILE A 21 9.96 -8.40 -15.07
C ILE A 21 8.44 -8.57 -14.91
N ALA A 22 7.69 -8.50 -16.01
CA ALA A 22 6.25 -8.73 -16.02
C ALA A 22 5.89 -10.15 -15.59
N ALA A 23 6.64 -11.17 -16.03
CA ALA A 23 6.42 -12.55 -15.64
C ALA A 23 6.56 -12.74 -14.11
N VAL A 24 7.56 -12.11 -13.49
CA VAL A 24 7.69 -12.13 -12.01
C VAL A 24 6.53 -11.42 -11.33
N ALA A 25 6.10 -10.27 -11.84
CA ALA A 25 4.91 -9.57 -11.31
C ALA A 25 3.65 -10.43 -11.39
N MET A 26 3.55 -11.33 -12.38
CA MET A 26 2.47 -12.31 -12.52
C MET A 26 2.68 -13.61 -11.72
N GLY A 27 3.77 -13.71 -10.96
CA GLY A 27 4.02 -14.82 -10.05
C GLY A 27 4.94 -15.92 -10.58
N ALA A 28 5.75 -15.64 -11.61
CA ALA A 28 6.86 -16.52 -11.98
C ALA A 28 7.96 -16.47 -10.92
N THR A 29 8.46 -17.63 -10.49
CA THR A 29 9.51 -17.76 -9.48
C THR A 29 10.87 -18.10 -10.07
N ILE A 30 10.89 -18.49 -11.33
CA ILE A 30 12.10 -18.82 -12.10
C ILE A 30 12.02 -18.09 -13.43
N ILE A 31 13.11 -17.47 -13.83
CA ILE A 31 13.29 -16.88 -15.17
C ILE A 31 14.47 -17.55 -15.85
N GLU A 32 14.24 -18.05 -17.05
CA GLU A 32 15.29 -18.52 -17.97
C GLU A 32 15.40 -17.56 -19.14
N LYS A 33 16.60 -17.15 -19.47
CA LYS A 33 16.85 -16.20 -20.56
C LYS A 33 18.27 -16.34 -21.12
N HIS A 34 18.41 -16.21 -22.43
CA HIS A 34 19.71 -16.20 -23.09
C HIS A 34 20.59 -15.04 -22.59
N PHE A 35 21.86 -15.36 -22.37
CA PHE A 35 22.87 -14.42 -21.90
C PHE A 35 24.12 -14.50 -22.79
N THR A 36 24.74 -13.37 -23.08
CA THR A 36 25.98 -13.28 -23.86
C THR A 36 26.94 -12.22 -23.30
N LEU A 37 28.19 -12.35 -23.61
CA LEU A 37 29.20 -11.31 -23.32
C LEU A 37 29.16 -10.17 -24.35
N ASP A 38 28.85 -10.50 -25.63
CA ASP A 38 28.74 -9.54 -26.74
C ASP A 38 27.71 -10.07 -27.76
N ARG A 39 26.73 -9.25 -28.11
CA ARG A 39 25.71 -9.55 -29.13
C ARG A 39 26.27 -9.69 -30.56
N ASN A 40 27.45 -9.15 -30.80
CA ASN A 40 28.09 -9.20 -32.13
C ASN A 40 28.90 -10.47 -32.35
N MET A 41 28.97 -11.36 -31.35
CA MET A 41 29.62 -12.67 -31.52
C MET A 41 28.89 -13.49 -32.58
N GLU A 42 29.66 -14.36 -33.25
CA GLU A 42 29.10 -15.32 -34.22
C GLU A 42 28.32 -16.41 -33.49
N GLY A 43 27.09 -16.64 -33.95
CA GLY A 43 26.19 -17.65 -33.40
C GLY A 43 24.72 -17.24 -33.48
N PRO A 44 23.78 -18.19 -33.35
CA PRO A 44 22.37 -17.94 -33.61
C PRO A 44 21.71 -17.07 -32.54
N ASP A 45 22.11 -17.18 -31.27
CA ASP A 45 21.34 -16.65 -30.16
C ASP A 45 21.91 -15.35 -29.56
N HIS A 46 23.13 -14.96 -29.88
CA HIS A 46 23.79 -13.77 -29.32
C HIS A 46 22.97 -12.47 -29.53
N LYS A 47 22.37 -12.31 -30.73
CA LYS A 47 21.57 -11.12 -31.06
C LYS A 47 20.32 -10.95 -30.24
N ALA A 48 19.76 -12.03 -29.68
CA ALA A 48 18.57 -12.04 -28.84
C ALA A 48 18.91 -12.10 -27.35
N SER A 49 20.17 -12.32 -27.00
CA SER A 49 20.62 -12.49 -25.60
C SER A 49 20.77 -11.17 -24.89
N LEU A 50 20.64 -11.20 -23.55
CA LEU A 50 21.04 -10.09 -22.70
C LEU A 50 22.54 -9.99 -22.56
N GLU A 51 23.06 -8.79 -22.56
CA GLU A 51 24.44 -8.50 -22.15
C GLU A 51 24.53 -8.26 -20.63
N VAL A 52 25.74 -8.22 -20.09
CA VAL A 52 26.04 -8.15 -18.65
C VAL A 52 25.28 -7.03 -17.94
N ASN A 53 25.27 -5.82 -18.53
CA ASN A 53 24.59 -4.67 -17.92
C ASN A 53 23.07 -4.82 -17.92
N GLU A 54 22.49 -5.39 -18.96
CA GLU A 54 21.06 -5.63 -19.06
C GLU A 54 20.62 -6.73 -18.09
N LEU A 55 21.39 -7.80 -17.95
CA LEU A 55 21.12 -8.84 -16.94
C LEU A 55 21.13 -8.24 -15.53
N LYS A 56 22.12 -7.41 -15.21
CA LYS A 56 22.19 -6.69 -13.94
C LYS A 56 20.94 -5.82 -13.71
N GLN A 57 20.55 -5.06 -14.73
CA GLN A 57 19.37 -4.19 -14.67
C GLN A 57 18.08 -5.00 -14.50
N MET A 58 17.94 -6.11 -15.22
CA MET A 58 16.80 -7.03 -15.09
C MET A 58 16.66 -7.55 -13.66
N ILE A 59 17.76 -8.06 -13.09
CA ILE A 59 17.76 -8.58 -11.72
C ILE A 59 17.38 -7.48 -10.72
N MET A 60 17.97 -6.29 -10.82
CA MET A 60 17.63 -5.17 -9.96
C MET A 60 16.16 -4.78 -10.05
N SER A 61 15.62 -4.71 -11.27
CA SER A 61 14.22 -4.38 -11.52
C SER A 61 13.27 -5.44 -10.95
N ILE A 62 13.59 -6.72 -11.12
CA ILE A 62 12.84 -7.84 -10.54
C ILE A 62 12.82 -7.71 -9.02
N ARG A 63 13.97 -7.49 -8.36
CA ARG A 63 14.02 -7.33 -6.90
C ARG A 63 13.22 -6.12 -6.39
N ASN A 64 13.17 -5.04 -7.18
CA ASN A 64 12.34 -3.89 -6.86
C ASN A 64 10.83 -4.21 -6.98
N VAL A 65 10.44 -4.95 -8.02
CA VAL A 65 9.05 -5.39 -8.20
C VAL A 65 8.62 -6.33 -7.06
N GLU A 66 9.45 -7.30 -6.68
CA GLU A 66 9.18 -8.20 -5.55
C GLU A 66 8.92 -7.43 -4.24
N LYS A 67 9.75 -6.41 -3.96
CA LYS A 67 9.53 -5.53 -2.80
C LYS A 67 8.22 -4.74 -2.88
N ALA A 68 7.89 -4.25 -4.09
CA ALA A 68 6.69 -3.45 -4.31
C ALA A 68 5.40 -4.27 -4.20
N LEU A 69 5.43 -5.55 -4.56
CA LEU A 69 4.29 -6.47 -4.42
C LEU A 69 3.90 -6.70 -2.95
N GLY A 70 4.86 -6.62 -2.03
CA GLY A 70 4.62 -6.83 -0.60
C GLY A 70 4.03 -8.21 -0.29
N ASN A 71 3.33 -8.31 0.81
CA ASN A 71 2.72 -9.56 1.31
C ASN A 71 1.19 -9.62 1.16
N GLY A 72 0.56 -8.60 0.57
CA GLY A 72 -0.88 -8.50 0.40
C GLY A 72 -1.67 -8.10 1.66
N GLU A 73 -1.03 -7.90 2.80
CA GLU A 73 -1.68 -7.41 4.01
C GLU A 73 -1.92 -5.91 3.93
N LYS A 74 -3.17 -5.49 3.97
CA LYS A 74 -3.51 -4.07 4.06
C LYS A 74 -3.44 -3.59 5.51
N LYS A 75 -2.26 -3.12 5.90
CA LYS A 75 -2.03 -2.47 7.20
C LYS A 75 -1.15 -1.23 7.01
N PRO A 76 -1.23 -0.25 7.92
CA PRO A 76 -0.28 0.86 7.92
C PRO A 76 1.15 0.33 8.06
N ALA A 77 2.09 0.91 7.31
CA ALA A 77 3.51 0.65 7.52
C ALA A 77 3.97 1.30 8.85
N ASP A 78 5.05 0.79 9.45
CA ASP A 78 5.53 1.29 10.74
C ASP A 78 5.82 2.80 10.71
N ILE A 79 6.33 3.29 9.58
CA ILE A 79 6.57 4.74 9.37
C ILE A 79 5.27 5.55 9.29
N GLU A 80 4.15 4.94 8.92
CA GLU A 80 2.86 5.61 8.84
C GLU A 80 2.15 5.68 10.19
N ILE A 81 2.46 4.76 11.11
CA ILE A 81 1.82 4.70 12.44
C ILE A 81 2.02 6.00 13.21
N SER A 82 3.25 6.53 13.23
CA SER A 82 3.55 7.80 13.89
C SER A 82 2.82 9.00 13.30
N ASN A 83 2.52 8.96 12.01
CA ASN A 83 1.80 10.02 11.31
C ASN A 83 0.28 9.91 11.46
N MET A 84 -0.24 8.74 11.84
CA MET A 84 -1.69 8.52 11.94
C MET A 84 -2.34 9.40 13.00
N GLU A 85 -1.71 9.57 14.16
CA GLU A 85 -2.23 10.42 15.25
C GLU A 85 -2.38 11.87 14.81
N ILE A 86 -1.39 12.39 14.06
CA ILE A 86 -1.38 13.79 13.60
C ILE A 86 -2.29 13.97 12.37
N ALA A 87 -2.26 13.02 11.43
CA ALA A 87 -2.92 13.17 10.14
C ALA A 87 -4.42 12.80 10.17
N ARG A 88 -4.81 11.84 11.00
CA ARG A 88 -6.20 11.42 11.14
C ARG A 88 -7.00 12.48 11.90
N LYS A 89 -8.34 12.35 11.79
CA LYS A 89 -9.27 13.23 12.49
C LYS A 89 -9.97 12.48 13.61
N SER A 90 -10.47 13.25 14.57
CA SER A 90 -11.37 12.80 15.62
C SER A 90 -12.70 13.57 15.56
N ILE A 91 -13.73 13.05 16.18
CA ILE A 91 -14.98 13.79 16.39
C ILE A 91 -14.74 14.78 17.54
N VAL A 92 -15.03 16.05 17.29
CA VAL A 92 -14.86 17.16 18.23
C VAL A 92 -16.14 18.00 18.32
N ALA A 93 -16.26 18.76 19.39
CA ALA A 93 -17.31 19.76 19.51
C ALA A 93 -17.11 20.87 18.48
N LYS A 94 -18.17 21.21 17.72
CA LYS A 94 -18.18 22.30 16.74
C LYS A 94 -18.48 23.65 17.40
N LYS A 95 -19.08 23.62 18.58
CA LYS A 95 -19.44 24.73 19.44
C LYS A 95 -19.55 24.20 20.87
N ASN A 96 -19.71 25.08 21.84
CA ASN A 96 -19.94 24.67 23.22
C ASN A 96 -21.20 23.80 23.36
N ILE A 97 -21.06 22.64 24.03
CA ILE A 97 -22.09 21.64 24.24
C ILE A 97 -22.28 21.48 25.77
N LYS A 98 -23.52 21.49 26.26
CA LYS A 98 -23.81 21.24 27.67
C LYS A 98 -24.02 19.74 27.91
N LYS A 99 -23.72 19.31 29.14
CA LYS A 99 -24.05 17.96 29.60
C LYS A 99 -25.55 17.69 29.41
N GLY A 100 -25.84 16.55 28.74
CA GLY A 100 -27.20 16.12 28.44
C GLY A 100 -27.72 16.55 27.08
N ASP A 101 -27.06 17.49 26.40
CA ASP A 101 -27.41 17.86 25.01
C ASP A 101 -27.29 16.67 24.08
N ILE A 102 -28.13 16.60 23.06
CA ILE A 102 -28.04 15.58 22.01
C ILE A 102 -26.93 15.97 21.04
N LEU A 103 -26.02 15.05 20.81
CA LEU A 103 -24.95 15.21 19.80
C LEU A 103 -25.56 15.10 18.40
N SER A 104 -25.36 16.12 17.58
CA SER A 104 -25.92 16.26 16.23
C SER A 104 -24.93 16.89 15.27
N GLU A 105 -25.21 16.84 13.98
CA GLU A 105 -24.39 17.48 12.92
C GLU A 105 -24.24 19.01 13.11
N GLU A 106 -25.09 19.62 13.93
CA GLU A 106 -25.02 21.04 14.21
C GLU A 106 -24.03 21.41 15.32
N ASN A 107 -23.70 20.45 16.22
CA ASN A 107 -22.85 20.72 17.37
C ASN A 107 -21.60 19.86 17.45
N ILE A 108 -21.42 18.87 16.57
CA ILE A 108 -20.16 18.12 16.42
C ILE A 108 -19.60 18.23 15.00
N THR A 109 -18.32 18.01 14.87
CA THR A 109 -17.58 18.01 13.59
C THR A 109 -16.36 17.09 13.68
N THR A 110 -15.54 17.06 12.63
CA THR A 110 -14.31 16.27 12.63
C THR A 110 -13.08 17.15 12.37
N LYS A 111 -12.14 17.17 13.29
CA LYS A 111 -10.87 17.91 13.18
C LYS A 111 -9.68 16.99 13.52
N ARG A 112 -8.46 17.35 13.11
CA ARG A 112 -7.21 16.76 13.59
C ARG A 112 -6.96 17.24 15.03
N PRO A 113 -6.26 16.44 15.84
CA PRO A 113 -5.59 15.15 15.60
C PRO A 113 -6.51 13.93 15.70
N GLY A 114 -5.96 12.74 15.42
CA GLY A 114 -6.66 11.45 15.40
C GLY A 114 -6.61 10.67 16.73
N ASN A 115 -6.52 11.36 17.86
CA ASN A 115 -6.38 10.78 19.20
C ASN A 115 -7.70 10.64 19.98
N GLY A 116 -8.83 10.98 19.38
CA GLY A 116 -10.18 10.82 19.93
C GLY A 116 -11.01 9.79 19.16
N ILE A 117 -12.35 9.94 19.24
CA ILE A 117 -13.29 9.04 18.55
C ILE A 117 -13.07 9.12 17.03
N ASN A 118 -12.87 7.96 16.41
CA ASN A 118 -12.70 7.86 14.97
C ASN A 118 -13.96 8.35 14.23
N PRO A 119 -13.84 9.23 13.22
CA PRO A 119 -14.95 9.68 12.39
C PRO A 119 -15.79 8.59 11.74
N MET A 120 -15.23 7.39 11.54
CA MET A 120 -15.99 6.24 11.05
C MET A 120 -17.12 5.80 11.99
N LEU A 121 -17.10 6.24 13.24
CA LEU A 121 -18.15 6.00 14.24
C LEU A 121 -19.19 7.14 14.30
N TRP A 122 -19.19 8.05 13.31
CA TRP A 122 -20.07 9.21 13.26
C TRP A 122 -21.54 8.89 13.52
N THR A 123 -22.07 7.92 12.82
CA THR A 123 -23.47 7.50 12.96
C THR A 123 -23.80 6.91 14.33
N SER A 124 -22.80 6.32 14.99
CA SER A 124 -22.98 5.78 16.37
C SER A 124 -22.91 6.85 17.43
N VAL A 125 -22.30 8.00 17.14
CA VAL A 125 -22.18 9.15 18.03
C VAL A 125 -23.41 10.06 17.92
N LEU A 126 -23.94 10.23 16.71
CA LEU A 126 -25.15 11.03 16.48
C LEU A 126 -26.34 10.50 17.29
N GLY A 127 -27.09 11.41 17.91
CA GLY A 127 -28.25 11.09 18.73
C GLY A 127 -27.91 10.65 20.15
N THR A 128 -26.64 10.44 20.50
CA THR A 128 -26.25 10.20 21.92
C THR A 128 -26.23 11.48 22.70
N ARG A 129 -26.20 11.39 24.05
CA ARG A 129 -26.18 12.55 24.96
C ARG A 129 -24.76 12.83 25.45
N ALA A 130 -24.40 14.09 25.46
CA ALA A 130 -23.16 14.58 26.04
C ALA A 130 -23.04 14.20 27.53
N LYS A 131 -21.99 13.45 27.88
CA LYS A 131 -21.73 13.00 29.27
C LYS A 131 -21.24 14.12 30.19
N ARG A 132 -20.65 15.16 29.61
CA ARG A 132 -20.16 16.37 30.30
C ARG A 132 -20.34 17.60 29.42
N ASN A 133 -19.93 18.75 29.91
CA ASN A 133 -19.78 19.93 29.06
C ASN A 133 -18.55 19.78 28.17
N PHE A 134 -18.63 20.26 26.94
CA PHE A 134 -17.53 20.35 25.99
C PHE A 134 -17.41 21.78 25.49
N GLU A 135 -16.19 22.26 25.43
CA GLU A 135 -15.87 23.52 24.76
C GLU A 135 -15.70 23.30 23.26
N GLU A 136 -15.74 24.37 22.46
CA GLU A 136 -15.48 24.29 21.03
C GLU A 136 -14.09 23.65 20.81
N ASP A 137 -13.99 22.77 19.80
CA ASP A 137 -12.80 22.00 19.41
C ASP A 137 -12.36 20.90 20.41
N GLU A 138 -13.07 20.73 21.50
CA GLU A 138 -12.78 19.67 22.46
C GLU A 138 -13.18 18.29 21.92
N LEU A 139 -12.38 17.25 22.20
CA LEU A 139 -12.66 15.87 21.81
C LEU A 139 -13.94 15.36 22.45
N ILE A 140 -14.84 14.80 21.65
CA ILE A 140 -16.07 14.17 22.16
C ILE A 140 -15.75 12.84 22.85
N GLU A 141 -16.42 12.59 23.96
CA GLU A 141 -16.43 11.33 24.71
C GLU A 141 -17.87 10.83 24.85
N ILE A 142 -18.11 9.53 24.65
CA ILE A 142 -19.41 8.86 24.75
C ILE A 142 -19.39 7.69 25.72
#